data_357352d9e4423bf2fae53f757e347856
#
_entry.id   357352d9e4423bf2fae53f757e347856
#
_cell.length_a   1.000
_cell.length_b   1.000
_cell.length_c   1.000
_cell.angle_alpha   90.00
_cell.angle_beta   90.00
_cell.angle_gamma   90.00
#
_symmetry.space_group_name_H-M   'P 1'
#
loop_
_entity.id
_entity.type
_entity.pdbx_description
1 polymer ?
#
loop_
_entity_poly.entity_id
_entity_poly.type
_entity_poly.pdbx_seq_one_letter_code
_entity_poly.pdbx_strand_id
1 'polypeptide(L)'
;LFFILGGNVLTYGCYYFSGKKDEKPYWIFTLLYMTSNIWSFQFYFSMQQAEIALAMLLVAVTGFWMCDICFLEEYKENRSAKNLCKTVLSVVFLVIALGTYQALAAYYITVCTMFFLLIFWQVNGKRKKWGLRIVFLAVHFGVAYLIYKMIADIWFMAAGDYMEGQSNWGILPVAECIK
;
A
#
# COMPACT_ATOMS: atom_id res chain seq x y z
N LEU A 1 9.63 -1.95 -15.74
CA LEU A 1 8.34 -2.61 -16.02
C LEU A 1 7.41 -2.53 -14.81
N PHE A 2 7.75 -3.06 -13.64
CA PHE A 2 6.88 -3.10 -12.45
C PHE A 2 6.42 -1.73 -11.98
N PHE A 3 7.29 -0.74 -12.02
CA PHE A 3 6.95 0.65 -11.67
C PHE A 3 5.87 1.23 -12.59
N ILE A 4 5.98 0.99 -13.90
CA ILE A 4 4.98 1.41 -14.89
C ILE A 4 3.64 0.70 -14.64
N LEU A 5 3.67 -0.60 -14.37
CA LEU A 5 2.46 -1.36 -14.05
C LEU A 5 1.81 -0.84 -12.77
N GLY A 6 2.59 -0.52 -11.74
CA GLY A 6 2.09 0.09 -10.49
C GLY A 6 1.38 1.42 -10.73
N GLY A 7 2.00 2.31 -11.52
CA GLY A 7 1.39 3.57 -11.94
C GLY A 7 0.08 3.38 -12.72
N ASN A 8 0.03 2.38 -13.62
CA ASN A 8 -1.20 2.07 -14.36
C ASN A 8 -2.31 1.52 -13.46
N VAL A 9 -1.98 0.71 -12.46
CA VAL A 9 -2.96 0.22 -11.46
C VAL A 9 -3.54 1.38 -10.67
N LEU A 10 -2.70 2.33 -10.22
CA LEU A 10 -3.16 3.52 -9.51
C LEU A 10 -4.04 4.40 -10.40
N THR A 11 -3.64 4.63 -11.65
CA THR A 11 -4.42 5.42 -12.62
C THR A 11 -5.78 4.77 -12.89
N TYR A 12 -5.78 3.46 -13.12
CA TYR A 12 -7.03 2.72 -13.29
C TYR A 12 -7.91 2.78 -12.04
N GLY A 13 -7.31 2.66 -10.86
CA GLY A 13 -8.02 2.82 -9.58
C GLY A 13 -8.65 4.21 -9.44
N CYS A 14 -7.92 5.26 -9.75
CA CYS A 14 -8.45 6.62 -9.75
C CYS A 14 -9.65 6.77 -10.70
N TYR A 15 -9.54 6.27 -11.92
CA TYR A 15 -10.62 6.28 -12.91
C TYR A 15 -11.83 5.47 -12.44
N TYR A 16 -11.60 4.28 -11.91
CA TYR A 16 -12.64 3.39 -11.42
C TYR A 16 -13.39 3.97 -10.22
N PHE A 17 -12.67 4.46 -9.22
CA PHE A 17 -13.24 5.00 -7.99
C PHE A 17 -13.84 6.41 -8.13
N SER A 18 -13.52 7.13 -9.19
CA SER A 18 -14.16 8.42 -9.49
C SER A 18 -15.47 8.29 -10.29
N GLY A 19 -15.94 7.07 -10.56
CA GLY A 19 -17.18 6.83 -11.29
C GLY A 19 -17.03 6.82 -12.79
N LYS A 20 -15.83 6.51 -13.31
CA LYS A 20 -15.55 6.34 -14.74
C LYS A 20 -15.95 7.56 -15.57
N LYS A 21 -15.65 8.75 -15.06
CA LYS A 21 -15.78 10.01 -15.79
C LYS A 21 -14.66 10.13 -16.83
N ASP A 22 -14.46 11.30 -17.43
CA ASP A 22 -13.43 11.51 -18.45
C ASP A 22 -12.05 10.89 -18.08
N GLU A 23 -11.42 10.15 -19.01
CA GLU A 23 -10.17 9.44 -18.76
C GLU A 23 -8.95 10.36 -18.80
N LYS A 24 -9.01 11.48 -19.50
CA LYS A 24 -7.87 12.37 -19.77
C LYS A 24 -7.15 12.87 -18.52
N PRO A 25 -7.84 13.30 -17.43
CA PRO A 25 -7.17 13.78 -16.22
C PRO A 25 -6.32 12.70 -15.53
N TYR A 26 -6.69 11.42 -15.68
CA TYR A 26 -5.99 10.32 -15.02
C TYR A 26 -4.68 9.94 -15.72
N TRP A 27 -4.58 10.15 -17.05
CA TRP A 27 -3.32 10.01 -17.76
C TRP A 27 -2.28 11.06 -17.31
N ILE A 28 -2.73 12.28 -17.02
CA ILE A 28 -1.87 13.30 -16.40
C ILE A 28 -1.33 12.82 -15.06
N PHE A 29 -2.16 12.19 -14.23
CA PHE A 29 -1.71 11.60 -12.96
C PHE A 29 -0.61 10.55 -13.18
N THR A 30 -0.76 9.66 -14.17
CA THR A 30 0.27 8.67 -14.51
C THR A 30 1.58 9.35 -14.90
N LEU A 31 1.52 10.37 -15.72
CA LEU A 31 2.72 11.12 -16.14
C LEU A 31 3.39 11.79 -14.94
N LEU A 32 2.63 12.47 -14.09
CA LEU A 32 3.15 13.10 -12.86
C LEU A 32 3.74 12.08 -11.91
N TYR A 33 3.08 10.93 -11.73
CA TYR A 33 3.60 9.84 -10.91
C TYR A 33 4.94 9.34 -11.41
N MET A 34 5.06 9.09 -12.74
CA MET A 34 6.28 8.54 -13.33
C MET A 34 7.44 9.54 -13.40
N THR A 35 7.13 10.83 -13.55
CA THR A 35 8.13 11.89 -13.65
C THR A 35 8.49 12.52 -12.31
N SER A 36 7.85 12.11 -11.22
CA SER A 36 8.12 12.67 -9.90
C SER A 36 9.55 12.37 -9.44
N ASN A 37 10.28 13.43 -9.09
CA ASN A 37 11.65 13.33 -8.63
C ASN A 37 11.80 12.56 -7.29
N ILE A 38 10.72 12.38 -6.54
CA ILE A 38 10.70 11.57 -5.30
C ILE A 38 11.17 10.14 -5.56
N TRP A 39 10.85 9.59 -6.74
CA TRP A 39 11.25 8.23 -7.11
C TRP A 39 12.74 8.08 -7.35
N SER A 40 13.44 9.14 -7.73
CA SER A 40 14.89 9.09 -7.92
C SER A 40 15.63 8.76 -6.62
N PHE A 41 15.13 9.22 -5.47
CA PHE A 41 15.69 8.86 -4.17
C PHE A 41 15.40 7.40 -3.81
N GLN A 42 14.22 6.88 -4.14
CA GLN A 42 13.85 5.48 -3.89
C GLN A 42 14.67 4.52 -4.76
N PHE A 43 15.00 4.94 -5.99
CA PHE A 43 15.77 4.15 -6.93
C PHE A 43 17.29 4.41 -6.89
N TYR A 44 17.77 5.20 -5.93
CA TYR A 44 19.19 5.44 -5.76
C TYR A 44 19.97 4.16 -5.42
N PHE A 45 19.35 3.24 -4.69
CA PHE A 45 19.92 1.91 -4.41
C PHE A 45 19.77 0.98 -5.61
N SER A 46 20.72 1.03 -6.53
CA SER A 46 20.65 0.34 -7.82
C SER A 46 20.40 -1.17 -7.75
N MET A 47 20.84 -1.83 -6.68
CA MET A 47 20.68 -3.27 -6.51
C MET A 47 19.25 -3.69 -6.08
N GLN A 48 18.46 -2.80 -5.51
CA GLN A 48 17.11 -3.09 -4.99
C GLN A 48 15.98 -2.48 -5.81
N GLN A 49 16.28 -1.82 -6.92
CA GLN A 49 15.29 -1.11 -7.72
C GLN A 49 14.13 -1.98 -8.21
N ALA A 50 14.45 -3.19 -8.70
CA ALA A 50 13.43 -4.10 -9.23
C ALA A 50 12.50 -4.62 -8.11
N GLU A 51 13.07 -4.92 -6.96
CA GLU A 51 12.34 -5.42 -5.78
C GLU A 51 11.42 -4.34 -5.22
N ILE A 52 11.92 -3.11 -5.05
CA ILE A 52 11.12 -1.97 -4.59
C ILE A 52 10.00 -1.67 -5.59
N ALA A 53 10.28 -1.66 -6.90
CA ALA A 53 9.27 -1.42 -7.93
C ALA A 53 8.19 -2.52 -7.96
N LEU A 54 8.58 -3.79 -7.75
CA LEU A 54 7.64 -4.89 -7.61
C LEU A 54 6.79 -4.72 -6.34
N ALA A 55 7.42 -4.40 -5.22
CA ALA A 55 6.71 -4.19 -3.96
C ALA A 55 5.71 -3.02 -4.03
N MET A 56 6.05 -1.93 -4.72
CA MET A 56 5.12 -0.82 -5.00
C MET A 56 3.92 -1.26 -5.85
N LEU A 57 4.13 -2.11 -6.86
CA LEU A 57 3.04 -2.71 -7.64
C LEU A 57 2.13 -3.55 -6.74
N LEU A 58 2.70 -4.41 -5.88
CA LEU A 58 1.92 -5.24 -4.95
C LEU A 58 1.08 -4.38 -3.99
N VAL A 59 1.65 -3.29 -3.47
CA VAL A 59 0.92 -2.34 -2.63
C VAL A 59 -0.21 -1.65 -3.39
N ALA A 60 0.02 -1.22 -4.63
CA ALA A 60 -1.01 -0.59 -5.46
C ALA A 60 -2.19 -1.53 -5.72
N VAL A 61 -1.90 -2.80 -6.07
CA VAL A 61 -2.92 -3.85 -6.27
C VAL A 61 -3.68 -4.14 -4.99
N THR A 62 -2.97 -4.26 -3.86
CA THR A 62 -3.58 -4.48 -2.54
C THR A 62 -4.51 -3.34 -2.15
N GLY A 63 -4.05 -2.09 -2.27
CA GLY A 63 -4.86 -0.91 -1.98
C GLY A 63 -6.12 -0.84 -2.86
N PHE A 64 -5.99 -1.14 -4.15
CA PHE A 64 -7.12 -1.20 -5.07
C PHE A 64 -8.15 -2.27 -4.65
N TRP A 65 -7.72 -3.53 -4.41
CA TRP A 65 -8.61 -4.61 -4.00
C TRP A 65 -9.30 -4.34 -2.67
N MET A 66 -8.56 -3.84 -1.67
CA MET A 66 -9.12 -3.57 -0.35
C MET A 66 -10.12 -2.41 -0.38
N CYS A 67 -9.86 -1.36 -1.13
CA CYS A 67 -10.82 -0.27 -1.29
C CYS A 67 -12.06 -0.71 -2.09
N ASP A 68 -11.91 -1.54 -3.13
CA ASP A 68 -13.03 -2.13 -3.88
C ASP A 68 -13.92 -2.96 -2.95
N ILE A 69 -13.33 -3.90 -2.19
CA ILE A 69 -14.05 -4.76 -1.24
C ILE A 69 -14.74 -3.92 -0.15
N CYS A 70 -14.01 -2.99 0.47
CA CYS A 70 -14.54 -2.22 1.59
C CYS A 70 -15.64 -1.24 1.19
N PHE A 71 -15.53 -0.61 0.02
CA PHE A 71 -16.35 0.55 -0.29
C PHE A 71 -17.33 0.38 -1.45
N LEU A 72 -17.10 -0.55 -2.39
CA LEU A 72 -17.95 -0.73 -3.58
C LEU A 72 -18.74 -2.03 -3.62
N GLU A 73 -18.28 -3.12 -3.02
CA GLU A 73 -18.91 -4.43 -3.18
C GLU A 73 -20.19 -4.66 -2.38
N GLU A 74 -20.68 -3.70 -1.60
CA GLU A 74 -21.96 -3.82 -0.87
C GLU A 74 -23.17 -4.12 -1.81
N TYR A 75 -23.00 -3.98 -3.12
CA TYR A 75 -24.05 -4.18 -4.11
C TYR A 75 -24.05 -5.54 -4.83
N LYS A 76 -23.12 -6.45 -4.47
CA LYS A 76 -22.99 -7.73 -5.17
C LYS A 76 -23.11 -8.92 -4.22
N GLU A 77 -24.33 -9.37 -4.02
CA GLU A 77 -24.77 -10.39 -3.07
C GLU A 77 -24.11 -11.80 -3.18
N ASN A 78 -23.23 -12.06 -4.18
CA ASN A 78 -22.82 -13.43 -4.48
C ASN A 78 -21.31 -13.67 -4.66
N ARG A 79 -20.42 -12.93 -3.95
CA ARG A 79 -18.96 -13.05 -4.15
C ARG A 79 -18.13 -13.32 -2.89
N SER A 80 -18.68 -13.97 -1.88
CA SER A 80 -17.98 -14.17 -0.59
C SER A 80 -16.63 -14.89 -0.73
N ALA A 81 -16.56 -16.00 -1.48
CA ALA A 81 -15.32 -16.76 -1.64
C ALA A 81 -14.24 -15.99 -2.43
N LYS A 82 -14.62 -15.27 -3.49
CA LYS A 82 -13.68 -14.47 -4.29
C LYS A 82 -13.10 -13.31 -3.48
N ASN A 83 -13.91 -12.68 -2.63
CA ASN A 83 -13.48 -11.58 -1.77
C ASN A 83 -12.57 -12.07 -0.66
N LEU A 84 -12.86 -13.23 -0.09
CA LEU A 84 -11.96 -13.87 0.88
C LEU A 84 -10.59 -14.16 0.24
N CYS A 85 -10.57 -14.73 -0.96
CA CYS A 85 -9.33 -15.00 -1.68
C CYS A 85 -8.53 -13.71 -1.95
N LYS A 86 -9.19 -12.64 -2.43
CA LYS A 86 -8.56 -11.33 -2.63
C LYS A 86 -8.00 -10.76 -1.31
N THR A 87 -8.74 -10.87 -0.21
CA THR A 87 -8.31 -10.38 1.11
C THR A 87 -7.09 -11.14 1.61
N VAL A 88 -7.08 -12.47 1.51
CA VAL A 88 -5.93 -13.28 1.92
C VAL A 88 -4.70 -12.97 1.04
N LEU A 89 -4.90 -12.91 -0.28
CA LEU A 89 -3.81 -12.61 -1.20
C LEU A 89 -3.26 -11.19 -0.99
N SER A 90 -4.10 -10.22 -0.65
CA SER A 90 -3.68 -8.87 -0.34
C SER A 90 -2.86 -8.76 0.94
N VAL A 91 -3.15 -9.60 1.96
CA VAL A 91 -2.29 -9.71 3.15
C VAL A 91 -0.92 -10.24 2.76
N VAL A 92 -0.85 -11.31 1.95
CA VAL A 92 0.43 -11.88 1.49
C VAL A 92 1.24 -10.84 0.70
N PHE A 93 0.61 -10.12 -0.23
CA PHE A 93 1.28 -9.08 -1.01
C PHE A 93 1.83 -7.96 -0.12
N LEU A 94 1.07 -7.56 0.89
CA LEU A 94 1.50 -6.51 1.80
C LEU A 94 2.64 -6.97 2.71
N VAL A 95 2.62 -8.23 3.18
CA VAL A 95 3.74 -8.83 3.94
C VAL A 95 5.01 -8.85 3.11
N ILE A 96 4.95 -9.28 1.84
CA ILE A 96 6.11 -9.27 0.93
C ILE A 96 6.62 -7.84 0.73
N ALA A 97 5.72 -6.89 0.49
CA ALA A 97 6.10 -5.50 0.29
C ALA A 97 6.79 -4.89 1.51
N LEU A 98 6.24 -5.10 2.71
CA LEU A 98 6.83 -4.63 3.97
C LEU A 98 8.18 -5.29 4.26
N GLY A 99 8.33 -6.57 3.89
CA GLY A 99 9.61 -7.29 3.99
C GLY A 99 10.67 -6.75 3.04
N THR A 100 10.27 -6.23 1.89
CA THR A 100 11.20 -5.60 0.94
C THR A 100 11.64 -4.22 1.41
N TYR A 101 10.69 -3.38 1.83
CA TYR A 101 10.97 -2.02 2.27
C TYR A 101 9.88 -1.48 3.20
N GLN A 102 10.21 -1.24 4.46
CA GLN A 102 9.25 -0.82 5.50
C GLN A 102 8.55 0.51 5.20
N ALA A 103 9.21 1.45 4.50
CA ALA A 103 8.61 2.72 4.11
C ALA A 103 7.39 2.56 3.19
N LEU A 104 7.17 1.37 2.58
CA LEU A 104 5.97 1.05 1.81
C LEU A 104 4.70 1.01 2.66
N ALA A 105 4.81 0.96 4.00
CA ALA A 105 3.68 1.19 4.90
C ALA A 105 3.04 2.56 4.66
N ALA A 106 3.85 3.62 4.59
CA ALA A 106 3.36 4.96 4.30
C ALA A 106 2.75 5.07 2.90
N TYR A 107 3.37 4.40 1.92
CA TYR A 107 2.84 4.32 0.56
C TYR A 107 1.48 3.63 0.50
N TYR A 108 1.29 2.50 1.22
CA TYR A 108 0.00 1.82 1.33
C TYR A 108 -1.08 2.73 1.92
N ILE A 109 -0.78 3.41 3.03
CA ILE A 109 -1.71 4.34 3.68
C ILE A 109 -2.10 5.47 2.71
N THR A 110 -1.13 6.02 1.97
CA THR A 110 -1.36 7.07 0.97
C THR A 110 -2.28 6.60 -0.15
N VAL A 111 -2.04 5.41 -0.71
CA VAL A 111 -2.86 4.81 -1.77
C VAL A 111 -4.29 4.58 -1.29
N CYS A 112 -4.46 3.99 -0.10
CA CYS A 112 -5.78 3.75 0.48
C CYS A 112 -6.52 5.06 0.77
N THR A 113 -5.84 6.07 1.29
CA THR A 113 -6.42 7.39 1.56
C THR A 113 -6.86 8.07 0.26
N MET A 114 -6.04 8.03 -0.77
CA MET A 114 -6.38 8.59 -2.09
C MET A 114 -7.64 7.94 -2.66
N PHE A 115 -7.72 6.62 -2.67
CA PHE A 115 -8.90 5.89 -3.17
C PHE A 115 -10.13 6.15 -2.29
N PHE A 116 -9.96 6.17 -0.98
CA PHE A 116 -11.04 6.52 -0.04
C PHE A 116 -11.61 7.91 -0.32
N LEU A 117 -10.78 8.93 -0.51
CA LEU A 117 -11.22 10.29 -0.80
C LEU A 117 -12.00 10.38 -2.11
N LEU A 118 -11.55 9.68 -3.16
CA LEU A 118 -12.26 9.64 -4.45
C LEU A 118 -13.64 9.00 -4.30
N ILE A 119 -13.74 7.88 -3.59
CA ILE A 119 -15.01 7.20 -3.33
C ILE A 119 -15.93 8.06 -2.46
N PHE A 120 -15.37 8.68 -1.41
CA PHE A 120 -16.12 9.56 -0.51
C PHE A 120 -16.74 10.74 -1.26
N TRP A 121 -15.97 11.35 -2.15
CA TRP A 121 -16.45 12.47 -2.98
C TRP A 121 -17.53 12.01 -3.97
N GLN A 122 -17.34 10.89 -4.63
CA GLN A 122 -18.32 10.34 -5.58
C GLN A 122 -19.68 10.05 -4.92
N VAL A 123 -19.69 9.57 -3.69
CA VAL A 123 -20.89 9.15 -2.97
C VAL A 123 -21.52 10.29 -2.15
N ASN A 124 -20.95 11.51 -2.20
CA ASN A 124 -21.41 12.67 -1.42
C ASN A 124 -21.56 12.38 0.10
N GLY A 125 -20.71 11.54 0.65
CA GLY A 125 -20.69 11.24 2.08
C GLY A 125 -21.90 10.46 2.63
N LYS A 126 -22.84 10.03 1.80
CA LYS A 126 -24.15 9.49 2.24
C LYS A 126 -24.17 8.01 2.66
N ARG A 127 -23.04 7.33 2.71
CA ARG A 127 -23.03 5.89 3.10
C ARG A 127 -22.98 5.70 4.61
N LYS A 128 -23.83 4.78 5.11
CA LYS A 128 -23.74 4.28 6.49
C LYS A 128 -22.47 3.42 6.65
N LYS A 129 -21.90 3.43 7.88
CA LYS A 129 -20.80 2.54 8.30
C LYS A 129 -19.40 2.84 7.72
N TRP A 130 -19.12 4.09 7.29
CA TRP A 130 -17.76 4.46 6.87
C TRP A 130 -16.69 4.11 7.92
N GLY A 131 -16.98 4.43 9.20
CA GLY A 131 -16.05 4.13 10.29
C GLY A 131 -15.68 2.66 10.39
N LEU A 132 -16.67 1.75 10.31
CA LEU A 132 -16.42 0.31 10.37
C LEU A 132 -15.54 -0.18 9.21
N ARG A 133 -15.67 0.41 8.03
CA ARG A 133 -14.89 0.06 6.84
C ARG A 133 -13.45 0.54 6.94
N ILE A 134 -13.26 1.74 7.50
CA ILE A 134 -11.91 2.25 7.80
C ILE A 134 -11.25 1.36 8.86
N VAL A 135 -11.98 0.96 9.92
CA VAL A 135 -11.47 0.03 10.93
C VAL A 135 -11.08 -1.31 10.29
N PHE A 136 -11.89 -1.85 9.38
CA PHE A 136 -11.55 -3.10 8.67
C PHE A 136 -10.25 -2.95 7.85
N LEU A 137 -10.07 -1.82 7.16
CA LEU A 137 -8.85 -1.51 6.41
C LEU A 137 -7.62 -1.40 7.34
N ALA A 138 -7.80 -0.76 8.51
CA ALA A 138 -6.76 -0.66 9.52
C ALA A 138 -6.41 -2.02 10.14
N VAL A 139 -7.41 -2.87 10.42
CA VAL A 139 -7.19 -4.24 10.91
C VAL A 139 -6.46 -5.08 9.87
N HIS A 140 -6.83 -4.99 8.60
CA HIS A 140 -6.14 -5.68 7.51
C HIS A 140 -4.66 -5.30 7.45
N PHE A 141 -4.34 -4.00 7.53
CA PHE A 141 -2.96 -3.52 7.60
C PHE A 141 -2.24 -4.04 8.86
N GLY A 142 -2.91 -3.96 10.02
CA GLY A 142 -2.36 -4.43 11.30
C GLY A 142 -2.02 -5.92 11.27
N VAL A 143 -2.89 -6.76 10.70
CA VAL A 143 -2.63 -8.20 10.53
C VAL A 143 -1.42 -8.44 9.64
N ALA A 144 -1.34 -7.77 8.50
CA ALA A 144 -0.19 -7.91 7.59
C ALA A 144 1.12 -7.45 8.26
N TYR A 145 1.08 -6.35 9.01
CA TYR A 145 2.23 -5.84 9.75
C TYR A 145 2.69 -6.78 10.86
N LEU A 146 1.77 -7.37 11.61
CA LEU A 146 2.09 -8.35 12.67
C LEU A 146 2.72 -9.61 12.07
N ILE A 147 2.17 -10.14 10.98
CA ILE A 147 2.76 -11.30 10.28
C ILE A 147 4.16 -10.96 9.77
N TYR A 148 4.32 -9.80 9.13
CA TYR A 148 5.62 -9.32 8.69
C TYR A 148 6.62 -9.26 9.86
N LYS A 149 6.22 -8.64 10.98
CA LYS A 149 7.08 -8.51 12.15
C LYS A 149 7.48 -9.88 12.73
N MET A 150 6.54 -10.80 12.86
CA MET A 150 6.84 -12.17 13.33
C MET A 150 7.88 -12.87 12.43
N ILE A 151 7.73 -12.76 11.10
CA ILE A 151 8.68 -13.32 10.15
C ILE A 151 10.04 -12.65 10.28
N ALA A 152 10.07 -11.32 10.39
CA ALA A 152 11.28 -10.55 10.54
C ALA A 152 12.01 -10.91 11.84
N ASP A 153 11.32 -10.98 12.98
CA ASP A 153 11.90 -11.34 14.27
C ASP A 153 12.53 -12.75 14.22
N ILE A 154 11.85 -13.74 13.60
CA ILE A 154 12.40 -15.09 13.42
C ILE A 154 13.65 -15.06 12.55
N TRP A 155 13.64 -14.27 11.46
CA TRP A 155 14.75 -14.17 10.53
C TRP A 155 15.94 -13.45 11.16
N PHE A 156 15.72 -12.38 11.93
CA PHE A 156 16.78 -11.66 12.65
C PHE A 156 17.41 -12.51 13.74
N MET A 157 16.62 -13.30 14.47
CA MET A 157 17.17 -14.26 15.44
C MET A 157 18.12 -15.28 14.78
N ALA A 158 17.85 -15.65 13.52
CA ALA A 158 18.68 -16.57 12.74
C ALA A 158 19.91 -15.89 12.09
N ALA A 159 19.83 -14.59 11.79
CA ALA A 159 20.88 -13.85 11.08
C ALA A 159 21.96 -13.22 11.99
N GLY A 160 21.74 -13.20 13.30
CA GLY A 160 22.68 -12.65 14.30
C GLY A 160 22.81 -11.12 14.29
N ASP A 161 23.59 -10.58 15.22
CA ASP A 161 23.74 -9.18 15.63
C ASP A 161 24.16 -8.14 14.54
N TYR A 162 24.37 -8.57 13.29
CA TYR A 162 24.92 -7.66 12.26
C TYR A 162 24.05 -6.44 11.99
N MET A 163 22.72 -6.57 12.10
CA MET A 163 21.78 -5.49 11.82
C MET A 163 21.46 -4.63 13.06
N GLU A 164 21.61 -5.17 14.26
CA GLU A 164 21.39 -4.39 15.51
C GLU A 164 22.39 -3.24 15.66
N GLY A 165 23.64 -3.44 15.21
CA GLY A 165 24.67 -2.39 15.22
C GLY A 165 24.48 -1.26 14.22
N GLN A 166 23.58 -1.41 13.24
CA GLN A 166 23.35 -0.40 12.21
C GLN A 166 22.08 0.45 12.43
N SER A 167 21.13 -0.01 13.23
CA SER A 167 19.90 0.75 13.51
C SER A 167 19.94 1.34 14.91
N ASN A 168 20.32 2.60 15.02
CA ASN A 168 20.26 3.35 16.28
C ASN A 168 18.82 3.82 16.65
N TRP A 169 17.82 3.39 15.90
CA TRP A 169 16.42 3.73 16.16
C TRP A 169 15.92 3.08 17.45
N GLY A 170 15.62 3.92 18.44
CA GLY A 170 15.10 3.48 19.74
C GLY A 170 16.20 3.16 20.78
N ILE A 171 17.49 3.20 20.43
CA ILE A 171 18.61 2.97 21.35
C ILE A 171 19.19 4.29 21.83
N LEU A 172 19.26 5.31 20.96
CA LEU A 172 19.76 6.64 21.31
C LEU A 172 18.61 7.60 21.65
N PRO A 173 18.78 8.49 22.64
CA PRO A 173 17.85 9.58 22.90
C PRO A 173 17.70 10.45 21.64
N VAL A 174 16.48 10.89 21.35
CA VAL A 174 16.16 11.70 20.15
C VAL A 174 17.11 12.92 20.00
N ALA A 175 17.56 13.49 21.11
CA ALA A 175 18.51 14.62 21.14
C ALA A 175 19.90 14.29 20.58
N GLU A 176 20.31 13.03 20.56
CA GLU A 176 21.60 12.57 20.00
C GLU A 176 21.49 12.16 18.54
N CYS A 177 20.26 11.85 18.07
CA CYS A 177 20.00 11.54 16.67
C CYS A 177 19.98 12.78 15.75
N ILE A 178 19.94 14.01 16.33
CA ILE A 178 19.82 15.30 15.61
C ILE A 178 21.17 16.00 15.45
N LYS A 179 22.26 15.46 16.02
CA LYS A 179 23.62 15.96 15.80
C LYS A 179 24.26 15.34 14.58
#